data_624787882cad655d7b8d51b8ece0be5c
#
_entry.id   624787882cad655d7b8d51b8ece0be5c
#
_cell.length_a   1.000
_cell.length_b   1.000
_cell.length_c   1.000
_cell.angle_alpha   90.00
_cell.angle_beta   90.00
_cell.angle_gamma   90.00
#
_symmetry.space_group_name_H-M   'P 1'
#
loop_
_entity.id
_entity.type
_entity.pdbx_description
1 polymer ?
#
loop_
_entity_poly.entity_id
_entity_poly.type
_entity_poly.pdbx_seq_one_letter_code
_entity_poly.pdbx_strand_id
1 'polypeptide(L)'
;MTQTDGIPASTPVDTRRFETPSRVRVEAGLATTLFGLFVFLVGAKPGWFGWDRSPVVGFVQIGVFLVGLGVICVGGFAGLLALWRGQQRTIAADIGLRLVGTGYVISVFAGMADVFGMGSQPLPAVPYFGPWQAAGVLIGEITIAIGFLLMVPYHTHPARMP
;
A
#
# COMPACT_ATOMS: atom_id res chain seq x y z
N MET A 1 34.39 -60.67 2.44
CA MET A 1 32.97 -60.17 2.56
C MET A 1 33.05 -58.71 2.77
N THR A 2 32.98 -57.92 1.67
CA THR A 2 33.05 -56.45 1.69
C THR A 2 31.67 -55.97 1.36
N GLN A 3 31.01 -55.44 2.38
CA GLN A 3 29.67 -54.88 2.28
C GLN A 3 29.79 -53.47 1.74
N THR A 4 29.37 -53.28 0.50
CA THR A 4 29.23 -51.96 -0.13
C THR A 4 27.94 -51.36 0.35
N ASP A 5 28.05 -50.48 1.36
CA ASP A 5 26.93 -49.67 1.82
C ASP A 5 26.43 -48.78 0.68
N GLY A 6 25.18 -49.05 0.27
CA GLY A 6 24.50 -48.28 -0.75
C GLY A 6 24.30 -46.82 -0.33
N ILE A 7 24.88 -45.93 -1.12
CA ILE A 7 24.60 -44.51 -1.05
C ILE A 7 23.08 -44.31 -1.28
N PRO A 8 22.33 -43.73 -0.35
CA PRO A 8 20.93 -43.46 -0.59
C PRO A 8 20.78 -42.52 -1.79
N ALA A 9 20.02 -42.98 -2.78
CA ALA A 9 19.70 -42.18 -3.95
C ALA A 9 19.20 -40.80 -3.52
N SER A 10 19.94 -39.78 -3.95
CA SER A 10 19.53 -38.37 -3.73
C SER A 10 18.14 -38.20 -4.26
N THR A 11 17.17 -37.94 -3.37
CA THR A 11 15.83 -37.53 -3.74
C THR A 11 15.95 -36.37 -4.73
N PRO A 12 15.26 -36.42 -5.87
CA PRO A 12 15.26 -35.31 -6.79
C PRO A 12 14.76 -34.07 -6.05
N VAL A 13 15.60 -33.05 -5.92
CA VAL A 13 15.19 -31.76 -5.41
C VAL A 13 14.10 -31.26 -6.37
N ASP A 14 12.89 -31.18 -5.86
CA ASP A 14 11.75 -30.69 -6.63
C ASP A 14 11.98 -29.21 -6.99
N THR A 15 12.60 -29.00 -8.14
CA THR A 15 12.91 -27.69 -8.71
C THR A 15 11.67 -26.96 -9.24
N ARG A 16 10.48 -27.53 -9.06
CA ARG A 16 9.22 -26.95 -9.58
C ARG A 16 8.64 -25.82 -8.74
N ARG A 17 9.31 -25.35 -7.70
CA ARG A 17 8.82 -24.25 -6.86
C ARG A 17 9.31 -22.85 -7.25
N PHE A 18 9.94 -22.67 -8.38
CA PHE A 18 10.08 -21.33 -8.96
C PHE A 18 8.83 -21.01 -9.76
N GLU A 19 7.70 -20.97 -9.06
CA GLU A 19 6.45 -20.54 -9.66
C GLU A 19 6.67 -19.14 -10.21
N THR A 20 6.52 -19.01 -11.52
CA THR A 20 6.22 -17.74 -12.18
C THR A 20 5.21 -17.01 -11.30
N PRO A 21 5.42 -15.70 -10.98
CA PRO A 21 4.41 -14.97 -10.25
C PRO A 21 3.13 -15.17 -11.01
N SER A 22 2.12 -15.70 -10.38
CA SER A 22 0.87 -15.87 -11.06
C SER A 22 0.46 -14.47 -11.51
N ARG A 23 0.40 -14.22 -12.81
CA ARG A 23 -0.07 -12.95 -13.39
C ARG A 23 -1.31 -12.48 -12.65
N VAL A 24 -2.12 -13.43 -12.23
CA VAL A 24 -3.30 -13.25 -11.38
C VAL A 24 -3.03 -12.45 -10.10
N ARG A 25 -1.91 -12.67 -9.41
CA ARG A 25 -1.60 -11.91 -8.16
C ARG A 25 -1.26 -10.45 -8.44
N VAL A 26 -0.53 -10.21 -9.52
CA VAL A 26 -0.18 -8.84 -9.94
C VAL A 26 -1.44 -8.13 -10.44
N GLU A 27 -2.23 -8.79 -11.27
CA GLU A 27 -3.49 -8.27 -11.80
C GLU A 27 -4.50 -7.99 -10.67
N ALA A 28 -4.64 -8.90 -9.72
CA ALA A 28 -5.49 -8.70 -8.55
C ALA A 28 -5.02 -7.52 -7.69
N GLY A 29 -3.70 -7.39 -7.43
CA GLY A 29 -3.14 -6.24 -6.71
C GLY A 29 -3.41 -4.93 -7.44
N LEU A 30 -3.20 -4.91 -8.77
CA LEU A 30 -3.48 -3.74 -9.60
C LEU A 30 -4.98 -3.39 -9.61
N ALA A 31 -5.85 -4.39 -9.82
CA ALA A 31 -7.30 -4.19 -9.80
C ALA A 31 -7.77 -3.63 -8.45
N THR A 32 -7.25 -4.16 -7.34
CA THR A 32 -7.55 -3.66 -5.98
C THR A 32 -7.07 -2.22 -5.81
N THR A 33 -5.86 -1.88 -6.30
CA THR A 33 -5.34 -0.52 -6.24
C THR A 33 -6.18 0.46 -7.05
N LEU A 34 -6.59 0.08 -8.27
CA LEU A 34 -7.46 0.89 -9.13
C LEU A 34 -8.85 1.08 -8.51
N PHE A 35 -9.41 0.05 -7.92
CA PHE A 35 -10.67 0.15 -7.18
C PHE A 35 -10.53 1.09 -5.97
N GLY A 36 -9.44 0.96 -5.20
CA GLY A 36 -9.12 1.87 -4.10
C GLY A 36 -8.97 3.32 -4.56
N LEU A 37 -8.30 3.53 -5.70
CA LEU A 37 -8.15 4.85 -6.30
C LEU A 37 -9.52 5.45 -6.69
N PHE A 38 -10.41 4.65 -7.26
CA PHE A 38 -11.76 5.08 -7.56
C PHE A 38 -12.52 5.52 -6.30
N VAL A 39 -12.50 4.70 -5.24
CA VAL A 39 -13.14 5.03 -3.95
C VAL A 39 -12.51 6.29 -3.34
N PHE A 40 -11.17 6.40 -3.40
CA PHE A 40 -10.44 7.59 -2.93
C PHE A 40 -10.89 8.86 -3.66
N LEU A 41 -10.98 8.83 -5.00
CA LEU A 41 -11.41 9.98 -5.81
C LEU A 41 -12.87 10.38 -5.53
N VAL A 42 -13.76 9.39 -5.34
CA VAL A 42 -15.15 9.65 -4.95
C VAL A 42 -15.20 10.37 -3.59
N GLY A 43 -14.36 9.95 -2.63
CA GLY A 43 -14.25 10.61 -1.33
C GLY A 43 -13.59 11.98 -1.41
N ALA A 44 -12.51 12.14 -2.19
CA ALA A 44 -11.75 13.38 -2.27
C ALA A 44 -12.45 14.49 -3.09
N LYS A 45 -13.14 14.11 -4.16
CA LYS A 45 -13.79 15.04 -5.11
C LYS A 45 -15.15 14.51 -5.59
N PRO A 46 -16.17 14.43 -4.71
CA PRO A 46 -17.51 13.93 -5.08
C PRO A 46 -18.18 14.78 -6.16
N GLY A 47 -17.82 16.07 -6.28
CA GLY A 47 -18.34 16.96 -7.31
C GLY A 47 -18.05 16.50 -8.75
N TRP A 48 -16.95 15.74 -8.98
CA TRP A 48 -16.66 15.16 -10.30
C TRP A 48 -17.70 14.11 -10.72
N PHE A 49 -18.38 13.51 -9.76
CA PHE A 49 -19.41 12.49 -9.98
C PHE A 49 -20.83 13.03 -9.82
N GLY A 50 -21.00 14.37 -9.66
CA GLY A 50 -22.31 14.99 -9.46
C GLY A 50 -22.96 14.68 -8.11
N TRP A 51 -22.18 14.20 -7.13
CA TRP A 51 -22.64 13.82 -5.80
C TRP A 51 -22.41 14.89 -4.75
N ASP A 52 -22.07 16.08 -5.18
CA ASP A 52 -21.83 17.23 -4.30
C ASP A 52 -23.16 17.73 -3.72
N ARG A 53 -23.49 17.29 -2.51
CA ARG A 53 -24.70 17.67 -1.78
C ARG A 53 -24.46 18.75 -0.73
N SER A 54 -23.20 19.09 -0.46
CA SER A 54 -22.85 20.06 0.56
C SER A 54 -21.54 20.78 0.20
N PRO A 55 -21.45 22.10 0.41
CA PRO A 55 -20.22 22.86 0.18
C PRO A 55 -19.12 22.56 1.20
N VAL A 56 -19.40 21.72 2.20
CA VAL A 56 -18.47 21.37 3.30
C VAL A 56 -18.09 19.89 3.21
N VAL A 57 -16.79 19.62 3.31
CA VAL A 57 -16.26 18.24 3.37
C VAL A 57 -16.74 17.58 4.66
N GLY A 58 -17.72 16.71 4.55
CA GLY A 58 -18.32 16.04 5.70
C GLY A 58 -17.48 14.86 6.19
N PHE A 59 -17.69 14.47 7.44
CA PHE A 59 -17.05 13.32 8.09
C PHE A 59 -17.11 12.03 7.26
N VAL A 60 -18.26 11.73 6.66
CA VAL A 60 -18.46 10.56 5.80
C VAL A 60 -17.54 10.61 4.57
N GLN A 61 -17.36 11.77 3.98
CA GLN A 61 -16.50 11.99 2.83
C GLN A 61 -15.03 11.73 3.19
N ILE A 62 -14.59 12.25 4.35
CA ILE A 62 -13.26 11.96 4.90
C ILE A 62 -13.08 10.45 5.11
N GLY A 63 -14.07 9.78 5.69
CA GLY A 63 -14.04 8.32 5.87
C GLY A 63 -13.89 7.57 4.55
N VAL A 64 -14.65 7.97 3.53
CA VAL A 64 -14.62 7.29 2.21
C VAL A 64 -13.25 7.43 1.56
N PHE A 65 -12.64 8.62 1.54
CA PHE A 65 -11.33 8.76 0.93
C PHE A 65 -10.23 8.02 1.72
N LEU A 66 -10.29 8.01 3.05
CA LEU A 66 -9.35 7.25 3.88
C LEU A 66 -9.47 5.74 3.66
N VAL A 67 -10.70 5.22 3.52
CA VAL A 67 -10.92 3.81 3.15
C VAL A 67 -10.34 3.54 1.76
N GLY A 68 -10.59 4.42 0.79
CA GLY A 68 -10.00 4.32 -0.55
C GLY A 68 -8.47 4.29 -0.51
N LEU A 69 -7.85 5.17 0.29
CA LEU A 69 -6.40 5.21 0.50
C LEU A 69 -5.90 3.89 1.13
N GLY A 70 -6.62 3.34 2.10
CA GLY A 70 -6.30 2.04 2.71
C GLY A 70 -6.34 0.90 1.68
N VAL A 71 -7.35 0.87 0.81
CA VAL A 71 -7.45 -0.12 -0.27
C VAL A 71 -6.30 0.04 -1.27
N ILE A 72 -5.88 1.27 -1.61
CA ILE A 72 -4.68 1.53 -2.42
C ILE A 72 -3.43 0.94 -1.74
N CYS A 73 -3.27 1.17 -0.44
CA CYS A 73 -2.12 0.65 0.30
C CYS A 73 -2.08 -0.89 0.27
N VAL A 74 -3.20 -1.57 0.48
CA VAL A 74 -3.29 -3.03 0.46
C VAL A 74 -3.05 -3.58 -0.95
N GLY A 75 -3.73 -3.02 -1.95
CA GLY A 75 -3.59 -3.44 -3.35
C GLY A 75 -2.17 -3.21 -3.88
N GLY A 76 -1.61 -2.03 -3.62
CA GLY A 76 -0.24 -1.67 -4.00
C GLY A 76 0.80 -2.58 -3.34
N PHE A 77 0.65 -2.85 -2.05
CA PHE A 77 1.49 -3.81 -1.34
C PHE A 77 1.41 -5.21 -1.96
N ALA A 78 0.19 -5.74 -2.16
CA ALA A 78 -0.01 -7.06 -2.74
C ALA A 78 0.57 -7.18 -4.16
N GLY A 79 0.37 -6.17 -5.00
CA GLY A 79 0.90 -6.11 -6.35
C GLY A 79 2.42 -6.05 -6.38
N LEU A 80 3.03 -5.15 -5.60
CA LEU A 80 4.48 -5.03 -5.51
C LEU A 80 5.12 -6.28 -4.92
N LEU A 81 4.52 -6.88 -3.90
CA LEU A 81 5.01 -8.13 -3.32
C LEU A 81 5.00 -9.27 -4.35
N ALA A 82 3.97 -9.33 -5.21
CA ALA A 82 3.92 -10.32 -6.28
C ALA A 82 5.04 -10.12 -7.33
N LEU A 83 5.50 -8.89 -7.55
CA LEU A 83 6.62 -8.57 -8.45
C LEU A 83 7.97 -9.09 -7.93
N TRP A 84 8.14 -9.25 -6.61
CA TRP A 84 9.36 -9.80 -6.01
C TRP A 84 9.54 -11.30 -6.27
N ARG A 85 8.55 -12.01 -6.80
CA ARG A 85 8.64 -13.42 -7.25
C ARG A 85 9.24 -14.38 -6.22
N GLY A 86 8.99 -14.13 -4.94
CA GLY A 86 9.59 -14.95 -3.86
C GLY A 86 11.07 -14.68 -3.61
N GLN A 87 11.69 -13.72 -4.30
CA GLN A 87 13.06 -13.27 -4.00
C GLN A 87 13.10 -12.57 -2.64
N GLN A 88 14.27 -12.62 -2.00
CA GLN A 88 14.47 -11.87 -0.77
C GLN A 88 14.33 -10.38 -1.03
N ARG A 89 13.50 -9.71 -0.21
CA ARG A 89 13.30 -8.27 -0.29
C ARG A 89 14.58 -7.55 0.13
N THR A 90 14.86 -6.44 -0.53
CA THR A 90 15.95 -5.56 -0.12
C THR A 90 15.56 -4.82 1.18
N ILE A 91 16.57 -4.36 1.91
CA ILE A 91 16.37 -3.51 3.10
C ILE A 91 15.53 -2.28 2.73
N ALA A 92 15.76 -1.70 1.55
CA ALA A 92 14.98 -0.57 1.05
C ALA A 92 13.49 -0.92 0.90
N ALA A 93 13.15 -2.11 0.39
CA ALA A 93 11.77 -2.56 0.26
C ALA A 93 11.09 -2.76 1.63
N ASP A 94 11.82 -3.24 2.63
CA ASP A 94 11.30 -3.38 4.00
C ASP A 94 11.07 -2.02 4.66
N ILE A 95 11.95 -1.05 4.45
CA ILE A 95 11.75 0.34 4.86
C ILE A 95 10.53 0.92 4.15
N GLY A 96 10.41 0.69 2.83
CA GLY A 96 9.28 1.14 2.04
C GLY A 96 7.94 0.65 2.59
N LEU A 97 7.85 -0.63 2.97
CA LEU A 97 6.65 -1.19 3.59
C LEU A 97 6.28 -0.47 4.88
N ARG A 98 7.26 -0.21 5.74
CA ARG A 98 7.03 0.51 7.00
C ARG A 98 6.57 1.95 6.74
N LEU A 99 7.14 2.61 5.73
CA LEU A 99 6.72 3.96 5.33
C LEU A 99 5.28 3.99 4.81
N VAL A 100 4.85 3.01 4.01
CA VAL A 100 3.45 2.90 3.56
C VAL A 100 2.52 2.81 4.77
N GLY A 101 2.81 1.92 5.72
CA GLY A 101 2.00 1.79 6.94
C GLY A 101 1.99 3.05 7.79
N THR A 102 3.16 3.67 8.00
CA THR A 102 3.29 4.91 8.77
C THR A 102 2.55 6.06 8.10
N GLY A 103 2.71 6.24 6.79
CA GLY A 103 2.02 7.28 6.03
C GLY A 103 0.50 7.12 6.08
N TYR A 104 -0.01 5.88 6.00
CA TYR A 104 -1.43 5.62 6.16
C TYR A 104 -1.94 6.01 7.55
N VAL A 105 -1.22 5.64 8.61
CA VAL A 105 -1.58 6.02 10.00
C VAL A 105 -1.59 7.54 10.15
N ILE A 106 -0.59 8.24 9.61
CA ILE A 106 -0.54 9.71 9.63
C ILE A 106 -1.76 10.30 8.92
N SER A 107 -2.12 9.79 7.73
CA SER A 107 -3.29 10.26 6.97
C SER A 107 -4.59 10.04 7.73
N VAL A 108 -4.78 8.86 8.35
CA VAL A 108 -5.97 8.55 9.15
C VAL A 108 -6.04 9.46 10.37
N PHE A 109 -4.94 9.63 11.08
CA PHE A 109 -4.91 10.42 12.30
C PHE A 109 -5.16 11.90 12.01
N ALA A 110 -4.53 12.45 10.96
CA ALA A 110 -4.74 13.82 10.53
C ALA A 110 -6.17 14.05 9.99
N GLY A 111 -6.67 13.15 9.15
CA GLY A 111 -8.01 13.24 8.59
C GLY A 111 -9.13 13.13 9.63
N MET A 112 -8.88 12.34 10.68
CA MET A 112 -9.84 12.13 11.78
C MET A 112 -9.54 12.96 13.03
N ALA A 113 -8.70 13.99 12.94
CA ALA A 113 -8.25 14.78 14.09
C ALA A 113 -9.40 15.39 14.89
N ASP A 114 -10.50 15.82 14.22
CA ASP A 114 -11.69 16.35 14.89
C ASP A 114 -12.39 15.31 15.77
N VAL A 115 -12.39 14.03 15.34
CA VAL A 115 -12.96 12.91 16.12
C VAL A 115 -12.15 12.64 17.38
N PHE A 116 -10.84 12.81 17.30
CA PHE A 116 -9.94 12.66 18.45
C PHE A 116 -9.87 13.90 19.35
N GLY A 117 -10.66 14.95 19.04
CA GLY A 117 -10.67 16.19 19.81
C GLY A 117 -9.43 17.08 19.62
N MET A 118 -8.62 16.81 18.61
CA MET A 118 -7.41 17.56 18.25
C MET A 118 -7.59 18.42 17.00
N GLY A 119 -8.80 18.45 16.45
CA GLY A 119 -9.13 19.27 15.30
C GLY A 119 -9.32 20.75 15.63
N SER A 120 -9.47 21.56 14.59
CA SER A 120 -9.65 23.00 14.70
C SER A 120 -10.99 23.39 15.33
N GLN A 121 -11.97 22.48 15.37
CA GLN A 121 -13.29 22.68 15.94
C GLN A 121 -13.75 21.45 16.73
N PRO A 122 -13.86 21.54 18.06
CA PRO A 122 -14.35 20.44 18.88
C PRO A 122 -15.84 20.19 18.64
N LEU A 123 -16.28 18.94 18.69
CA LEU A 123 -17.70 18.56 18.68
C LEU A 123 -18.45 19.32 19.80
N PRO A 124 -19.68 19.84 19.59
CA PRO A 124 -20.64 19.49 18.54
C PRO A 124 -20.65 20.39 17.28
N ALA A 125 -19.63 21.22 17.05
CA ALA A 125 -19.56 22.02 15.84
C ALA A 125 -19.45 21.12 14.60
N VAL A 126 -19.93 21.60 13.45
CA VAL A 126 -19.82 20.87 12.19
C VAL A 126 -18.34 20.65 11.88
N PRO A 127 -17.88 19.40 11.76
CA PRO A 127 -16.47 19.12 11.47
C PRO A 127 -16.09 19.75 10.13
N TYR A 128 -15.16 20.69 10.17
CA TYR A 128 -14.63 21.37 9.00
C TYR A 128 -13.21 20.86 8.74
N PHE A 129 -12.96 20.31 7.55
CA PHE A 129 -11.63 19.86 7.16
C PHE A 129 -10.68 21.05 7.04
N GLY A 130 -9.92 21.28 8.08
CA GLY A 130 -9.03 22.43 8.19
C GLY A 130 -7.73 22.28 7.39
N PRO A 131 -7.01 23.39 7.13
CA PRO A 131 -5.77 23.38 6.38
C PRO A 131 -4.68 22.53 7.05
N TRP A 132 -4.65 22.44 8.37
CA TRP A 132 -3.72 21.58 9.11
C TRP A 132 -4.00 20.08 8.92
N GLN A 133 -5.26 19.69 8.90
CA GLN A 133 -5.67 18.32 8.61
C GLN A 133 -5.30 17.95 7.17
N ALA A 134 -5.56 18.86 6.21
CA ALA A 134 -5.18 18.65 4.81
C ALA A 134 -3.66 18.50 4.66
N ALA A 135 -2.85 19.32 5.35
CA ALA A 135 -1.41 19.21 5.33
C ALA A 135 -0.93 17.87 5.92
N GLY A 136 -1.52 17.44 7.03
CA GLY A 136 -1.18 16.15 7.65
C GLY A 136 -1.52 14.95 6.75
N VAL A 137 -2.69 14.97 6.11
CA VAL A 137 -3.08 13.95 5.12
C VAL A 137 -2.10 13.94 3.94
N LEU A 138 -1.76 15.10 3.39
CA LEU A 138 -0.81 15.21 2.28
C LEU A 138 0.58 14.67 2.64
N ILE A 139 1.08 14.95 3.84
CA ILE A 139 2.34 14.39 4.35
C ILE A 139 2.26 12.87 4.40
N GLY A 140 1.15 12.32 4.88
CA GLY A 140 0.91 10.87 4.91
C GLY A 140 0.90 10.26 3.50
N GLU A 141 0.22 10.88 2.54
CA GLU A 141 0.16 10.44 1.15
C GLU A 141 1.54 10.46 0.47
N ILE A 142 2.33 11.54 0.67
CA ILE A 142 3.70 11.62 0.17
C ILE A 142 4.55 10.50 0.78
N THR A 143 4.41 10.23 2.07
CA THR A 143 5.12 9.15 2.75
C THR A 143 4.76 7.79 2.17
N ILE A 144 3.48 7.53 1.87
CA ILE A 144 3.00 6.32 1.18
C ILE A 144 3.65 6.21 -0.20
N ALA A 145 3.64 7.29 -0.98
CA ALA A 145 4.22 7.31 -2.33
C ALA A 145 5.72 6.98 -2.31
N ILE A 146 6.49 7.58 -1.39
CA ILE A 146 7.90 7.27 -1.20
C ILE A 146 8.06 5.80 -0.79
N GLY A 147 7.22 5.30 0.11
CA GLY A 147 7.22 3.91 0.53
C GLY A 147 7.03 2.95 -0.64
N PHE A 148 6.08 3.20 -1.52
CA PHE A 148 5.87 2.38 -2.72
C PHE A 148 7.04 2.46 -3.70
N LEU A 149 7.64 3.63 -3.89
CA LEU A 149 8.83 3.78 -4.75
C LEU A 149 9.99 2.92 -4.25
N LEU A 150 10.23 2.87 -2.93
CA LEU A 150 11.27 2.03 -2.34
C LEU A 150 10.98 0.53 -2.45
N MET A 151 9.71 0.14 -2.58
CA MET A 151 9.30 -1.25 -2.74
C MET A 151 9.45 -1.77 -4.17
N VAL A 152 9.65 -0.90 -5.16
CA VAL A 152 9.83 -1.33 -6.56
C VAL A 152 11.10 -2.18 -6.68
N PRO A 153 11.03 -3.39 -7.28
CA PRO A 153 12.21 -4.21 -7.48
C PRO A 153 13.12 -3.61 -8.57
N TYR A 154 14.17 -2.90 -8.17
CA TYR A 154 15.20 -2.47 -9.11
C TYR A 154 16.11 -3.66 -9.41
N HIS A 155 16.07 -4.16 -10.64
CA HIS A 155 17.01 -5.18 -11.08
C HIS A 155 18.38 -4.52 -11.26
N THR A 156 19.23 -4.58 -10.25
CA THR A 156 20.65 -4.34 -10.46
C THR A 156 21.20 -5.50 -11.28
N HIS A 157 21.52 -5.28 -12.55
CA HIS A 157 22.31 -6.22 -13.32
C HIS A 157 23.56 -6.53 -12.49
N PRO A 158 23.87 -7.82 -12.17
CA PRO A 158 25.15 -8.12 -11.60
C PRO A 158 26.20 -7.68 -12.63
N ALA A 159 27.09 -6.77 -12.21
CA ALA A 159 28.23 -6.41 -13.01
C ALA A 159 28.96 -7.70 -13.37
N ARG A 160 29.04 -8.01 -14.67
CA ARG A 160 29.94 -9.08 -15.14
C ARG A 160 31.33 -8.65 -14.70
N MET A 161 31.86 -9.30 -13.68
CA MET A 161 33.29 -9.20 -13.41
C MET A 161 34.02 -9.88 -14.57
N PRO A 162 35.04 -9.25 -15.12
CA PRO A 162 35.88 -9.79 -16.19
C PRO A 162 36.66 -11.03 -15.77
#